data_be77533b4d35a4a66ad9cc23cac44209
#
_entry.id   be77533b4d35a4a66ad9cc23cac44209
#
_cell.length_a   1.000
_cell.length_b   1.000
_cell.length_c   1.000
_cell.angle_alpha   90.00
_cell.angle_beta   90.00
_cell.angle_gamma   90.00
#
_symmetry.space_group_name_H-M   'P 1'
#
loop_
_entity.id
_entity.type
_entity.pdbx_description
1 polymer ?
#
loop_
_entity_poly.entity_id
_entity_poly.type
_entity_poly.pdbx_seq_one_letter_code
_entity_poly.pdbx_strand_id
1 'polypeptide(L)'
;MTQGNSIDFDQVIDRRHDAFSYSSKWSTSREIAEHCGLREITDDHIALFTADMDFRCAPAILDALHATVDHGIFGYSTIDGCPAYADAVRDWFARRDQWTINTDLMLYCPGTVRALEYAVEAFTEPGDGVIIQRPVYPPFTHSVEELGRNVLNNQLIRHTD
;
A
#
# COMPACT_ATOMS: atom_id res chain seq x y z
N MET A 1 -9.05 9.07 33.28
CA MET A 1 -7.95 8.11 32.98
C MET A 1 -8.39 7.36 31.74
N THR A 2 -7.94 7.79 30.58
CA THR A 2 -8.20 7.11 29.32
C THR A 2 -7.42 5.81 29.35
N GLN A 3 -8.12 4.68 29.40
CA GLN A 3 -7.52 3.38 29.08
C GLN A 3 -6.91 3.54 27.68
N GLY A 4 -5.58 3.50 27.62
CA GLY A 4 -4.90 3.55 26.35
C GLY A 4 -5.38 2.39 25.49
N ASN A 5 -5.96 2.68 24.33
CA ASN A 5 -6.28 1.73 23.29
C ASN A 5 -4.98 1.13 22.75
N SER A 6 -4.33 0.26 23.53
CA SER A 6 -3.18 -0.48 23.03
C SER A 6 -3.69 -1.54 22.04
N ILE A 7 -3.08 -1.55 20.86
CA ILE A 7 -3.32 -2.60 19.88
C ILE A 7 -2.57 -3.84 20.38
N ASP A 8 -3.28 -4.95 20.48
CA ASP A 8 -2.68 -6.25 20.78
C ASP A 8 -2.18 -6.87 19.48
N PHE A 9 -0.88 -6.82 19.25
CA PHE A 9 -0.22 -7.42 18.09
C PHE A 9 0.06 -8.92 18.26
N ASP A 10 -0.13 -9.47 19.47
CA ASP A 10 0.06 -10.90 19.74
C ASP A 10 -1.23 -11.68 19.53
N GLN A 11 -2.36 -11.00 19.33
CA GLN A 11 -3.62 -11.64 19.02
C GLN A 11 -3.55 -12.34 17.66
N VAL A 12 -3.61 -13.66 17.66
CA VAL A 12 -3.69 -14.46 16.44
C VAL A 12 -5.08 -14.32 15.82
N ILE A 13 -5.15 -13.89 14.57
CA ILE A 13 -6.37 -13.79 13.78
C ILE A 13 -6.29 -14.81 12.64
N ASP A 14 -7.10 -15.86 12.73
CA ASP A 14 -7.18 -16.85 11.65
C ASP A 14 -8.11 -16.34 10.54
N ARG A 15 -7.50 -15.95 9.42
CA ARG A 15 -8.21 -15.42 8.25
C ARG A 15 -8.51 -16.48 7.19
N ARG A 16 -8.11 -17.72 7.39
CA ARG A 16 -8.22 -18.79 6.38
C ARG A 16 -9.66 -19.16 6.07
N HIS A 17 -10.54 -19.02 7.05
CA HIS A 17 -11.95 -19.41 6.98
C HIS A 17 -12.92 -18.25 7.18
N ASP A 18 -12.41 -17.03 7.26
CA ASP A 18 -13.22 -15.83 7.44
C ASP A 18 -13.78 -15.36 6.09
N ALA A 19 -15.10 -15.35 5.98
CA ALA A 19 -15.80 -14.95 4.75
C ALA A 19 -15.51 -13.49 4.32
N PHE A 20 -15.14 -12.62 5.26
CA PHE A 20 -14.83 -11.21 4.98
C PHE A 20 -13.37 -10.98 4.62
N SER A 21 -12.49 -11.77 5.18
CA SER A 21 -11.06 -11.64 5.01
C SER A 21 -10.40 -12.89 4.40
N TYR A 22 -11.18 -13.86 4.00
CA TYR A 22 -10.74 -14.93 3.09
C TYR A 22 -10.31 -14.27 1.80
N SER A 23 -9.33 -13.61 2.01
CA SER A 23 -8.82 -12.69 1.07
C SER A 23 -8.19 -13.46 -0.04
N SER A 24 -8.10 -12.77 -1.12
CA SER A 24 -7.12 -12.95 -2.16
C SER A 24 -5.75 -13.43 -1.62
N LYS A 25 -5.38 -13.11 -0.38
CA LYS A 25 -4.14 -13.55 0.25
C LYS A 25 -3.93 -15.06 0.20
N TRP A 26 -4.91 -15.85 0.61
CA TRP A 26 -4.78 -17.31 0.61
C TRP A 26 -5.01 -17.94 -0.77
N SER A 27 -5.91 -17.40 -1.61
CA SER A 27 -6.04 -17.85 -2.99
C SER A 27 -4.80 -17.50 -3.82
N THR A 28 -4.30 -16.26 -3.70
CA THR A 28 -3.07 -15.84 -4.36
C THR A 28 -1.84 -16.58 -3.82
N SER A 29 -1.84 -16.99 -2.54
CA SER A 29 -0.78 -17.84 -1.97
C SER A 29 -0.65 -19.17 -2.70
N ARG A 30 -1.77 -19.76 -3.14
CA ARG A 30 -1.74 -21.02 -3.92
C ARG A 30 -1.08 -20.80 -5.27
N GLU A 31 -1.45 -19.75 -5.98
CA GLU A 31 -0.84 -19.42 -7.27
C GLU A 31 0.66 -19.14 -7.13
N ILE A 32 1.08 -18.40 -6.10
CA ILE A 32 2.48 -18.14 -5.83
C ILE A 32 3.22 -19.44 -5.43
N ALA A 33 2.60 -20.28 -4.63
CA ALA A 33 3.17 -21.56 -4.23
C ALA A 33 3.43 -22.48 -5.41
N GLU A 34 2.48 -22.56 -6.32
CA GLU A 34 2.63 -23.33 -7.58
C GLU A 34 3.81 -22.79 -8.40
N HIS A 35 3.92 -21.47 -8.53
CA HIS A 35 5.05 -20.82 -9.21
C HIS A 35 6.39 -21.08 -8.53
N CYS A 36 6.40 -21.20 -7.19
CA CYS A 36 7.58 -21.54 -6.40
C CYS A 36 7.88 -23.05 -6.33
N GLY A 37 7.07 -23.87 -7.01
CA GLY A 37 7.23 -25.33 -7.03
C GLY A 37 6.74 -26.02 -5.77
N LEU A 38 5.96 -25.36 -4.94
CA LEU A 38 5.28 -25.97 -3.80
C LEU A 38 4.04 -26.71 -4.29
N ARG A 39 3.92 -27.99 -3.93
CA ARG A 39 2.81 -28.85 -4.38
C ARG A 39 1.52 -28.61 -3.64
N GLU A 40 1.59 -28.11 -2.42
CA GLU A 40 0.45 -27.91 -1.54
C GLU A 40 0.73 -26.82 -0.51
N ILE A 41 -0.26 -25.99 -0.23
CA ILE A 41 -0.25 -25.08 0.92
C ILE A 41 -1.07 -25.73 2.02
N THR A 42 -0.41 -26.00 3.15
CA THR A 42 -1.03 -26.53 4.37
C THR A 42 -1.27 -25.41 5.39
N ASP A 43 -1.95 -25.75 6.47
CA ASP A 43 -2.20 -24.81 7.58
C ASP A 43 -0.94 -24.36 8.32
N ASP A 44 0.18 -25.07 8.12
CA ASP A 44 1.48 -24.72 8.71
C ASP A 44 2.21 -23.59 7.92
N HIS A 45 1.72 -23.25 6.73
CA HIS A 45 2.31 -22.18 5.94
C HIS A 45 1.88 -20.81 6.44
N ILE A 46 2.82 -19.87 6.47
CA ILE A 46 2.58 -18.49 6.86
C ILE A 46 2.67 -17.60 5.61
N ALA A 47 1.57 -16.97 5.23
CA ALA A 47 1.54 -16.06 4.09
C ALA A 47 1.95 -14.64 4.51
N LEU A 48 3.11 -14.16 4.04
CA LEU A 48 3.66 -12.83 4.36
C LEU A 48 3.77 -11.91 3.14
N PHE A 49 3.06 -12.19 2.06
CA PHE A 49 3.16 -11.42 0.82
C PHE A 49 2.09 -10.31 0.73
N THR A 50 2.24 -9.44 -0.24
CA THR A 50 1.31 -8.35 -0.63
C THR A 50 1.14 -7.25 0.42
N ALA A 51 2.02 -7.17 1.46
CA ALA A 51 1.90 -6.21 2.56
C ALA A 51 0.50 -6.23 3.25
N ASP A 52 -0.19 -7.37 3.17
CA ASP A 52 -1.49 -7.59 3.79
C ASP A 52 -1.28 -8.14 5.20
N MET A 53 -1.43 -7.29 6.19
CA MET A 53 -1.15 -7.61 7.59
C MET A 53 -2.34 -8.30 8.25
N ASP A 54 -2.03 -9.28 9.12
CA ASP A 54 -3.03 -10.03 9.89
C ASP A 54 -3.32 -9.40 11.27
N PHE A 55 -3.16 -8.09 11.38
CA PHE A 55 -3.46 -7.33 12.59
C PHE A 55 -4.79 -6.58 12.46
N ARG A 56 -5.51 -6.45 13.57
CA ARG A 56 -6.69 -5.59 13.62
C ARG A 56 -6.29 -4.13 13.44
N CYS A 57 -7.15 -3.38 12.76
CA CYS A 57 -7.01 -1.93 12.72
C CYS A 57 -7.07 -1.32 14.12
N ALA A 58 -6.38 -0.19 14.31
CA ALA A 58 -6.47 0.57 15.54
C ALA A 58 -7.94 0.95 15.84
N PRO A 59 -8.37 0.89 17.11
CA PRO A 59 -9.74 1.25 17.49
C PRO A 59 -10.19 2.62 16.95
N ALA A 60 -9.32 3.63 17.03
CA ALA A 60 -9.64 4.96 16.50
C ALA A 60 -9.97 4.98 14.97
N ILE A 61 -9.37 4.08 14.18
CA ILE A 61 -9.70 3.93 12.76
C ILE A 61 -11.08 3.30 12.60
N LEU A 62 -11.36 2.25 13.38
CA LEU A 62 -12.66 1.59 13.35
C LEU A 62 -13.78 2.53 13.78
N ASP A 63 -13.56 3.30 14.85
CA ASP A 63 -14.53 4.29 15.32
C ASP A 63 -14.83 5.35 14.26
N ALA A 64 -13.82 5.86 13.57
CA ALA A 64 -14.00 6.82 12.48
C ALA A 64 -14.78 6.23 11.29
N LEU A 65 -14.49 4.96 10.93
CA LEU A 65 -15.23 4.27 9.88
C LEU A 65 -16.71 4.03 10.28
N HIS A 66 -16.96 3.61 11.52
CA HIS A 66 -18.33 3.46 12.03
C HIS A 66 -19.09 4.78 12.01
N ALA A 67 -18.47 5.87 12.46
CA ALA A 67 -19.10 7.19 12.40
C ALA A 67 -19.47 7.60 10.96
N THR A 68 -18.66 7.25 9.98
CA THR A 68 -18.94 7.50 8.56
C THR A 68 -20.12 6.65 8.06
N VAL A 69 -20.18 5.39 8.46
CA VAL A 69 -21.30 4.49 8.10
C VAL A 69 -22.59 4.97 8.74
N ASP A 70 -22.55 5.34 10.02
CA ASP A 70 -23.73 5.83 10.76
C ASP A 70 -24.28 7.14 10.18
N HIS A 71 -23.40 7.99 9.63
CA HIS A 71 -23.80 9.19 8.90
C HIS A 71 -24.64 8.86 7.64
N GLY A 72 -24.35 7.76 6.96
CA GLY A 72 -25.18 7.17 5.91
C GLY A 72 -25.23 7.91 4.58
N ILE A 73 -24.44 8.98 4.38
CA ILE A 73 -24.39 9.74 3.13
C ILE A 73 -23.02 9.57 2.49
N PHE A 74 -22.98 8.88 1.36
CA PHE A 74 -21.75 8.55 0.64
C PHE A 74 -21.71 9.30 -0.69
N GLY A 75 -21.41 10.59 -0.62
CA GLY A 75 -21.30 11.47 -1.78
C GLY A 75 -19.87 11.56 -2.31
N TYR A 76 -19.68 12.39 -3.32
CA TYR A 76 -18.34 12.74 -3.80
C TYR A 76 -17.59 13.56 -2.76
N SER A 77 -16.30 13.29 -2.63
CA SER A 77 -15.38 14.08 -1.81
C SER A 77 -14.14 14.44 -2.62
N THR A 78 -13.53 15.58 -2.31
CA THR A 78 -12.26 16.02 -2.89
C THR A 78 -11.29 16.37 -1.77
N ILE A 79 -9.99 16.39 -2.07
CA ILE A 79 -8.98 16.87 -1.12
C ILE A 79 -9.25 18.31 -0.74
N ASP A 80 -9.60 19.17 -1.71
CA ASP A 80 -9.91 20.57 -1.48
C ASP A 80 -11.14 20.75 -0.57
N GLY A 81 -12.04 19.77 -0.56
CA GLY A 81 -13.20 19.73 0.34
C GLY A 81 -12.91 19.20 1.73
N CYS A 82 -11.68 18.77 2.03
CA CYS A 82 -11.32 18.21 3.31
C CYS A 82 -9.99 18.77 3.87
N PRO A 83 -10.00 20.04 4.31
CA PRO A 83 -8.78 20.67 4.89
C PRO A 83 -8.19 19.88 6.04
N ALA A 84 -9.02 19.25 6.86
CA ALA A 84 -8.57 18.43 7.99
C ALA A 84 -7.70 17.24 7.54
N TYR A 85 -7.96 16.66 6.37
CA TYR A 85 -7.12 15.60 5.80
C TYR A 85 -5.75 16.16 5.39
N ALA A 86 -5.73 17.27 4.64
CA ALA A 86 -4.49 17.90 4.21
C ALA A 86 -3.62 18.33 5.40
N ASP A 87 -4.25 18.92 6.42
CA ASP A 87 -3.58 19.30 7.67
C ASP A 87 -3.01 18.09 8.40
N ALA A 88 -3.75 16.99 8.50
CA ALA A 88 -3.28 15.78 9.16
C ALA A 88 -2.05 15.18 8.45
N VAL A 89 -2.03 15.18 7.12
CA VAL A 89 -0.88 14.73 6.31
C VAL A 89 0.32 15.65 6.54
N ARG A 90 0.14 16.98 6.43
CA ARG A 90 1.20 17.96 6.70
C ARG A 90 1.80 17.76 8.09
N ASP A 91 0.95 17.65 9.10
CA ASP A 91 1.38 17.54 10.49
C ASP A 91 2.07 16.20 10.78
N TRP A 92 1.66 15.14 10.09
CA TRP A 92 2.34 13.84 10.17
C TRP A 92 3.78 13.95 9.68
N PHE A 93 4.01 14.43 8.46
CA PHE A 93 5.35 14.55 7.88
C PHE A 93 6.22 15.57 8.65
N ALA A 94 5.64 16.66 9.13
CA ALA A 94 6.37 17.62 9.94
C ALA A 94 6.91 16.99 11.24
N ARG A 95 6.11 16.14 11.91
CA ARG A 95 6.54 15.47 13.13
C ARG A 95 7.51 14.31 12.92
N ARG A 96 7.32 13.53 11.86
CA ARG A 96 8.08 12.31 11.63
C ARG A 96 9.37 12.55 10.85
N ASP A 97 9.29 13.40 9.85
CA ASP A 97 10.33 13.56 8.86
C ASP A 97 10.91 14.98 8.84
N GLN A 98 10.44 15.87 9.73
CA GLN A 98 10.82 17.29 9.78
C GLN A 98 10.59 18.00 8.44
N TRP A 99 9.61 17.53 7.68
CA TRP A 99 9.24 18.06 6.39
C TRP A 99 7.88 18.75 6.43
N THR A 100 7.87 20.07 6.17
CA THR A 100 6.64 20.85 6.06
C THR A 100 6.12 20.81 4.62
N ILE A 101 5.05 20.10 4.42
CA ILE A 101 4.39 19.98 3.09
C ILE A 101 3.56 21.24 2.85
N ASN A 102 3.62 21.80 1.62
CA ASN A 102 2.66 22.78 1.16
C ASN A 102 1.37 22.05 0.70
N THR A 103 0.29 22.24 1.44
CA THR A 103 -0.99 21.57 1.19
C THR A 103 -1.63 21.99 -0.15
N ASP A 104 -1.33 23.16 -0.68
CA ASP A 104 -1.81 23.64 -1.99
C ASP A 104 -1.22 22.84 -3.17
N LEU A 105 -0.13 22.11 -2.93
CA LEU A 105 0.53 21.25 -3.92
C LEU A 105 0.15 19.78 -3.78
N MET A 106 -0.78 19.44 -2.89
CA MET A 106 -1.22 18.07 -2.73
C MET A 106 -2.21 17.68 -3.83
N LEU A 107 -1.91 16.57 -4.49
CA LEU A 107 -2.78 15.98 -5.49
C LEU A 107 -3.23 14.59 -5.01
N TYR A 108 -4.52 14.31 -5.17
CA TYR A 108 -5.04 12.98 -4.89
C TYR A 108 -4.60 12.00 -5.99
N CYS A 109 -4.14 10.84 -5.55
CA CYS A 109 -3.85 9.73 -6.45
C CYS A 109 -4.38 8.42 -5.84
N PRO A 110 -5.12 7.58 -6.62
CA PRO A 110 -5.72 6.35 -6.11
C PRO A 110 -4.70 5.20 -6.01
N GLY A 111 -3.58 5.44 -5.36
CA GLY A 111 -2.56 4.44 -5.09
C GLY A 111 -1.19 4.77 -5.64
N THR A 112 -0.17 4.18 -5.02
CA THR A 112 1.26 4.49 -5.29
C THR A 112 1.70 4.11 -6.70
N VAL A 113 1.19 3.01 -7.25
CA VAL A 113 1.53 2.59 -8.63
C VAL A 113 1.02 3.62 -9.64
N ARG A 114 -0.22 4.11 -9.46
CA ARG A 114 -0.75 5.17 -10.32
C ARG A 114 0.01 6.48 -10.20
N ALA A 115 0.47 6.83 -9.00
CA ALA A 115 1.32 8.01 -8.82
C ALA A 115 2.64 7.88 -9.58
N LEU A 116 3.24 6.69 -9.59
CA LEU A 116 4.43 6.39 -10.37
C LEU A 116 4.17 6.51 -11.88
N GLU A 117 3.08 5.95 -12.36
CA GLU A 117 2.68 6.05 -13.78
C GLU A 117 2.50 7.50 -14.21
N TYR A 118 1.78 8.31 -13.42
CA TYR A 118 1.63 9.75 -13.70
C TYR A 118 2.96 10.49 -13.71
N ALA A 119 3.88 10.14 -12.80
CA ALA A 119 5.21 10.74 -12.80
C ALA A 119 6.02 10.36 -14.06
N VAL A 120 5.97 9.09 -14.46
CA VAL A 120 6.63 8.62 -15.69
C VAL A 120 6.05 9.35 -16.91
N GLU A 121 4.73 9.45 -17.02
CA GLU A 121 4.09 10.18 -18.13
C GLU A 121 4.45 11.67 -18.15
N ALA A 122 4.46 12.31 -16.98
CA ALA A 122 4.67 13.76 -16.88
C ALA A 122 6.13 14.19 -17.18
N PHE A 123 7.10 13.31 -16.92
CA PHE A 123 8.52 13.66 -17.00
C PHE A 123 9.29 12.96 -18.11
N THR A 124 8.64 12.11 -18.91
CA THR A 124 9.29 11.35 -19.99
C THR A 124 8.41 11.25 -21.21
N GLU A 125 9.03 10.92 -22.36
CA GLU A 125 8.36 10.61 -23.62
C GLU A 125 8.46 9.11 -23.93
N PRO A 126 7.55 8.52 -24.76
CA PRO A 126 7.71 7.15 -25.23
C PRO A 126 9.09 6.90 -25.86
N GLY A 127 9.75 5.83 -25.42
CA GLY A 127 11.12 5.49 -25.83
C GLY A 127 12.21 5.99 -24.89
N ASP A 128 11.90 6.87 -23.95
CA ASP A 128 12.87 7.31 -22.95
C ASP A 128 13.23 6.18 -21.97
N GLY A 129 14.40 6.31 -21.34
CA GLY A 129 14.90 5.39 -20.34
C GLY A 129 14.47 5.78 -18.94
N VAL A 130 13.86 4.84 -18.21
CA VAL A 130 13.52 4.99 -16.80
C VAL A 130 14.37 4.04 -15.95
N ILE A 131 15.10 4.58 -14.99
CA ILE A 131 15.99 3.78 -14.13
C ILE A 131 15.18 3.12 -13.03
N ILE A 132 15.35 1.80 -12.90
CA ILE A 132 14.87 1.02 -11.74
C ILE A 132 16.03 0.23 -11.14
N GLN A 133 15.86 -0.25 -9.89
CA GLN A 133 16.93 -0.94 -9.14
C GLN A 133 16.45 -2.36 -8.78
N ARG A 134 16.70 -3.33 -9.65
CA ARG A 134 16.31 -4.73 -9.42
C ARG A 134 17.25 -5.42 -8.42
N PRO A 135 16.71 -6.36 -7.59
CA PRO A 135 15.31 -6.80 -7.50
C PRO A 135 14.40 -5.75 -6.87
N VAL A 136 13.21 -5.54 -7.46
CA VAL A 136 12.25 -4.53 -7.04
C VAL A 136 10.82 -5.04 -7.24
N TYR A 137 9.86 -4.38 -6.66
CA TYR A 137 8.45 -4.66 -6.81
C TYR A 137 8.03 -4.70 -8.29
N PRO A 138 7.47 -5.82 -8.78
CA PRO A 138 7.23 -6.04 -10.22
C PRO A 138 6.46 -4.92 -10.92
N PRO A 139 5.42 -4.29 -10.33
CA PRO A 139 4.71 -3.19 -10.97
C PRO A 139 5.59 -2.02 -11.41
N PHE A 140 6.75 -1.78 -10.79
CA PHE A 140 7.66 -0.71 -11.24
C PHE A 140 8.19 -0.97 -12.66
N THR A 141 8.47 -2.22 -12.99
CA THR A 141 8.85 -2.61 -14.35
C THR A 141 7.67 -2.48 -15.32
N HIS A 142 6.52 -3.05 -14.94
CA HIS A 142 5.34 -3.08 -15.79
C HIS A 142 4.83 -1.68 -16.13
N SER A 143 4.76 -0.79 -15.13
CA SER A 143 4.31 0.59 -15.37
C SER A 143 5.20 1.34 -16.36
N VAL A 144 6.52 1.12 -16.35
CA VAL A 144 7.44 1.74 -17.30
C VAL A 144 7.24 1.19 -18.70
N GLU A 145 7.13 -0.13 -18.84
CA GLU A 145 6.98 -0.83 -20.12
C GLU A 145 5.62 -0.57 -20.77
N GLU A 146 4.53 -0.61 -19.99
CA GLU A 146 3.17 -0.35 -20.47
C GLU A 146 2.98 1.07 -20.98
N LEU A 147 3.73 2.02 -20.43
CA LEU A 147 3.76 3.40 -20.91
C LEU A 147 4.70 3.61 -22.12
N GLY A 148 5.29 2.54 -22.67
CA GLY A 148 6.17 2.60 -23.82
C GLY A 148 7.56 3.18 -23.53
N ARG A 149 8.00 3.19 -22.28
CA ARG A 149 9.34 3.60 -21.88
C ARG A 149 10.26 2.39 -21.75
N ASN A 150 11.57 2.62 -21.79
CA ASN A 150 12.57 1.57 -21.67
C ASN A 150 13.04 1.46 -20.21
N VAL A 151 13.04 0.24 -19.68
CA VAL A 151 13.57 -0.03 -18.34
C VAL A 151 15.10 -0.07 -18.40
N LEU A 152 15.74 0.82 -17.65
CA LEU A 152 17.19 0.82 -17.42
C LEU A 152 17.47 0.26 -16.03
N ASN A 153 18.03 -0.94 -15.96
CA ASN A 153 18.28 -1.59 -14.68
C ASN A 153 19.60 -1.14 -14.05
N ASN A 154 19.53 -0.42 -12.94
CA ASN A 154 20.68 -0.16 -12.07
C ASN A 154 20.70 -1.25 -10.97
N GLN A 155 21.33 -2.37 -11.28
CA GLN A 155 21.30 -3.58 -10.46
C GLN A 155 21.79 -3.35 -9.02
N LEU A 156 20.98 -3.77 -8.04
CA LEU A 156 21.40 -3.81 -6.65
C LEU A 156 22.46 -4.89 -6.43
N ILE A 157 23.48 -4.57 -5.66
CA ILE A 157 24.54 -5.51 -5.29
C ILE A 157 24.32 -5.92 -3.84
N ARG A 158 24.24 -7.23 -3.62
CA ARG A 158 24.19 -7.79 -2.26
C ARG A 158 25.62 -7.87 -1.72
N HIS A 159 25.88 -7.13 -0.66
CA HIS A 159 27.08 -7.32 0.14
C HIS A 159 26.84 -8.50 1.11
N THR A 160 27.75 -9.46 1.10
CA THR A 160 27.81 -10.55 2.08
C THR A 160 28.89 -10.17 3.07
N ASP A 161 28.49 -9.51 4.16
CA ASP A 161 29.35 -9.31 5.33
C ASP A 161 29.28 -10.53 6.25
#